data_c8cc564c588f03d437cdb910942c7747
#
_entry.id   c8cc564c588f03d437cdb910942c7747
#
_cell.length_a   1.000
_cell.length_b   1.000
_cell.length_c   1.000
_cell.angle_alpha   90.00
_cell.angle_beta   90.00
_cell.angle_gamma   90.00
#
_symmetry.space_group_name_H-M   'P 1'
#
loop_
_entity.id
_entity.type
_entity.pdbx_description
1 polymer ?
#
loop_
_entity_poly.entity_id
_entity_poly.type
_entity_poly.pdbx_seq_one_letter_code
_entity_poly.pdbx_strand_id
1 'polypeptide(L)'
;MKFLVTYRTRISQILGLAFVVLFLVSGKPLEMAAPMLTGILFFLGCLLVGLATAGRMWCAQYIAGYKDGVLVREGPYSVCRNPLYFFSFLGCAGVGLCTESLSLAAMLIMGFAVIYPVIIRSEEQKLLRLFGKPYEEYLADVPRFIPDRSLYYEPKE
;
A
#
# COMPACT_ATOMS: atom_id res chain seq x y z
N MET A 1 -3.97 -19.76 -7.11
CA MET A 1 -3.78 -18.36 -7.47
C MET A 1 -5.01 -17.69 -8.11
N LYS A 2 -5.71 -18.29 -9.09
CA LYS A 2 -6.95 -17.72 -9.68
C LYS A 2 -8.03 -17.39 -8.64
N PHE A 3 -8.20 -18.21 -7.62
CA PHE A 3 -9.17 -18.02 -6.54
C PHE A 3 -8.96 -16.71 -5.78
N LEU A 4 -7.73 -16.36 -5.37
CA LEU A 4 -7.40 -15.12 -4.66
C LEU A 4 -7.67 -13.87 -5.51
N VAL A 5 -7.44 -13.94 -6.81
CA VAL A 5 -7.70 -12.82 -7.72
C VAL A 5 -9.21 -12.61 -7.92
N THR A 6 -9.98 -13.71 -8.06
CA THR A 6 -11.43 -13.66 -8.29
C THR A 6 -12.19 -13.20 -7.04
N TYR A 7 -11.74 -13.63 -5.85
CA TYR A 7 -12.39 -13.29 -4.58
C TYR A 7 -11.73 -12.13 -3.83
N ARG A 8 -10.75 -11.45 -4.43
CA ARG A 8 -9.97 -10.35 -3.83
C ARG A 8 -10.85 -9.34 -3.12
N THR A 9 -11.90 -8.87 -3.78
CA THR A 9 -12.81 -7.85 -3.22
C THR A 9 -13.57 -8.38 -2.01
N ARG A 10 -14.09 -9.61 -2.07
CA ARG A 10 -14.84 -10.21 -0.96
C ARG A 10 -13.93 -10.51 0.23
N ILE A 11 -12.73 -11.03 -0.02
CA ILE A 11 -11.73 -11.29 1.03
C ILE A 11 -11.35 -9.98 1.72
N SER A 12 -11.09 -8.91 0.94
CA SER A 12 -10.78 -7.59 1.49
C SER A 12 -11.93 -7.02 2.32
N GLN A 13 -13.18 -7.19 1.89
CA GLN A 13 -14.37 -6.76 2.63
C GLN A 13 -14.54 -7.53 3.94
N ILE A 14 -14.36 -8.86 3.92
CA ILE A 14 -14.46 -9.72 5.12
C ILE A 14 -13.36 -9.36 6.11
N LEU A 15 -12.12 -9.18 5.64
CA LEU A 15 -11.00 -8.77 6.49
C LEU A 15 -11.22 -7.37 7.08
N GLY A 16 -11.75 -6.44 6.28
CA GLY A 16 -12.11 -5.10 6.75
C GLY A 16 -13.20 -5.13 7.83
N LEU A 17 -14.25 -5.93 7.62
CA LEU A 17 -15.31 -6.10 8.60
C LEU A 17 -14.80 -6.76 9.88
N ALA A 18 -14.01 -7.82 9.76
CA ALA A 18 -13.39 -8.49 10.90
C ALA A 18 -12.49 -7.53 11.70
N PHE A 19 -11.73 -6.68 11.01
CA PHE A 19 -10.92 -5.64 11.65
C PHE A 19 -11.78 -4.63 12.40
N VAL A 20 -12.87 -4.15 11.81
CA VAL A 20 -13.80 -3.22 12.49
C VAL A 20 -14.40 -3.86 13.73
N VAL A 21 -14.83 -5.12 13.65
CA VAL A 21 -15.38 -5.85 14.81
C VAL A 21 -14.32 -6.00 15.90
N LEU A 22 -13.10 -6.40 15.54
CA LEU A 22 -12.00 -6.51 16.50
C LEU A 22 -11.65 -5.16 17.14
N PHE A 23 -11.66 -4.08 16.36
CA PHE A 23 -11.44 -2.73 16.89
C PHE A 23 -12.51 -2.32 17.91
N LEU A 24 -13.79 -2.61 17.64
CA LEU A 24 -14.90 -2.28 18.53
C LEU A 24 -14.88 -3.10 19.83
N VAL A 25 -14.37 -4.34 19.78
CA VAL A 25 -14.29 -5.24 20.95
C VAL A 25 -12.98 -5.06 21.72
N SER A 26 -11.93 -4.56 21.08
CA SER A 26 -10.63 -4.35 21.72
C SER A 26 -10.70 -3.17 22.68
N GLY A 27 -10.31 -3.41 23.94
CA GLY A 27 -10.07 -2.33 24.87
C GLY A 27 -8.89 -1.47 24.45
N LYS A 28 -8.79 -0.27 24.98
CA LYS A 28 -7.70 0.68 24.73
C LYS A 28 -6.70 0.73 25.90
N PRO A 29 -5.94 -0.34 26.15
CA PRO A 29 -5.07 -0.43 27.33
C PRO A 29 -3.95 0.62 27.33
N LEU A 30 -3.50 1.02 26.14
CA LEU A 30 -2.43 2.00 26.00
C LEU A 30 -2.91 3.43 26.34
N GLU A 31 -4.14 3.78 26.00
CA GLU A 31 -4.74 5.07 26.34
C GLU A 31 -4.81 5.27 27.86
N MET A 32 -5.17 4.21 28.61
CA MET A 32 -5.22 4.25 30.06
C MET A 32 -3.84 4.34 30.72
N ALA A 33 -2.82 3.70 30.11
CA ALA A 33 -1.46 3.62 30.67
C ALA A 33 -0.60 4.84 30.31
N ALA A 34 -0.76 5.41 29.11
CA ALA A 34 0.10 6.47 28.60
C ALA A 34 -0.66 7.42 27.64
N PRO A 35 -1.56 8.27 28.13
CA PRO A 35 -2.44 9.09 27.28
C PRO A 35 -1.69 10.09 26.37
N MET A 36 -0.56 10.62 26.82
CA MET A 36 0.24 11.52 25.98
C MET A 36 0.87 10.78 24.79
N LEU A 37 1.36 9.57 25.03
CA LEU A 37 1.94 8.73 23.95
C LEU A 37 0.88 8.34 22.92
N THR A 38 -0.31 7.96 23.39
CA THR A 38 -1.42 7.61 22.48
C THR A 38 -1.86 8.79 21.64
N GLY A 39 -1.93 9.99 22.21
CA GLY A 39 -2.22 11.22 21.46
C GLY A 39 -1.20 11.48 20.34
N ILE A 40 0.09 11.30 20.61
CA ILE A 40 1.17 11.43 19.60
C ILE A 40 1.01 10.36 18.52
N LEU A 41 0.80 9.10 18.89
CA LEU A 41 0.62 8.00 17.95
C LEU A 41 -0.61 8.19 17.06
N PHE A 42 -1.71 8.65 17.63
CA PHE A 42 -2.92 8.97 16.88
C PHE A 42 -2.68 10.09 15.86
N PHE A 43 -2.02 11.18 16.28
CA PHE A 43 -1.66 12.28 15.37
C PHE A 43 -0.77 11.81 14.23
N LEU A 44 0.28 11.03 14.53
CA LEU A 44 1.17 10.43 13.51
C LEU A 44 0.39 9.49 12.59
N GLY A 45 -0.55 8.73 13.13
CA GLY A 45 -1.44 7.85 12.35
C GLY A 45 -2.27 8.63 11.36
N CYS A 46 -2.92 9.73 11.79
CA CYS A 46 -3.69 10.60 10.90
C CYS A 46 -2.82 11.22 9.79
N LEU A 47 -1.60 11.65 10.13
CA LEU A 47 -0.65 12.20 9.17
C LEU A 47 -0.22 11.17 8.12
N LEU A 48 0.05 9.94 8.53
CA LEU A 48 0.37 8.84 7.61
C LEU A 48 -0.80 8.49 6.69
N VAL A 49 -2.04 8.46 7.22
CA VAL A 49 -3.24 8.23 6.40
C VAL A 49 -3.44 9.34 5.37
N GLY A 50 -3.25 10.60 5.77
CA GLY A 50 -3.32 11.74 4.86
C GLY A 50 -2.27 11.65 3.74
N LEU A 51 -1.01 11.36 4.11
CA LEU A 51 0.09 11.17 3.16
C LEU A 51 -0.15 10.00 2.22
N ALA A 52 -0.64 8.88 2.76
CA ALA A 52 -0.99 7.71 1.97
C ALA A 52 -2.09 8.01 0.95
N THR A 53 -3.12 8.74 1.36
CA THR A 53 -4.22 9.14 0.48
C THR A 53 -3.73 10.04 -0.65
N ALA A 54 -2.98 11.09 -0.32
CA ALA A 54 -2.40 12.01 -1.31
C ALA A 54 -1.47 11.28 -2.28
N GLY A 55 -0.58 10.41 -1.78
CA GLY A 55 0.33 9.62 -2.61
C GLY A 55 -0.39 8.63 -3.52
N ARG A 56 -1.47 8.01 -3.05
CA ARG A 56 -2.30 7.13 -3.90
C ARG A 56 -3.02 7.90 -5.00
N MET A 57 -3.53 9.09 -4.69
CA MET A 57 -4.15 9.97 -5.70
C MET A 57 -3.12 10.38 -6.75
N TRP A 58 -1.91 10.79 -6.31
CA TRP A 58 -0.81 11.10 -7.21
C TRP A 58 -0.47 9.91 -8.13
N CYS A 59 -0.26 8.71 -7.58
CA CYS A 59 -0.01 7.51 -8.39
C CYS A 59 -1.14 7.21 -9.37
N ALA A 60 -2.40 7.38 -8.93
CA ALA A 60 -3.57 7.10 -9.76
C ALA A 60 -3.67 8.03 -10.99
N GLN A 61 -3.24 9.28 -10.88
CA GLN A 61 -3.24 10.23 -11.99
C GLN A 61 -2.35 9.75 -13.16
N TYR A 62 -1.19 9.14 -12.85
CA TYR A 62 -0.27 8.65 -13.88
C TYR A 62 -0.77 7.41 -14.63
N ILE A 63 -1.62 6.59 -14.00
CA ILE A 63 -2.19 5.39 -14.63
C ILE A 63 -3.62 5.59 -15.14
N ALA A 64 -4.22 6.75 -14.86
CA ALA A 64 -5.57 7.07 -15.32
C ALA A 64 -5.61 7.11 -16.87
N GLY A 65 -6.47 6.29 -17.45
CA GLY A 65 -6.64 6.19 -18.89
C GLY A 65 -5.67 5.22 -19.61
N TYR A 66 -4.61 4.74 -18.96
CA TYR A 66 -3.61 3.85 -19.56
C TYR A 66 -3.70 2.38 -19.13
N LYS A 67 -4.82 1.97 -18.54
CA LYS A 67 -4.99 0.63 -18.01
C LYS A 67 -4.71 -0.44 -19.08
N ASP A 68 -3.68 -1.27 -18.83
CA ASP A 68 -3.23 -2.38 -19.68
C ASP A 68 -2.76 -1.98 -21.10
N GLY A 69 -2.70 -0.69 -21.46
CA GLY A 69 -2.31 -0.22 -22.80
C GLY A 69 -0.89 0.32 -22.91
N VAL A 70 -0.38 0.94 -21.85
CA VAL A 70 0.96 1.58 -21.83
C VAL A 70 1.68 1.23 -20.52
N LEU A 71 2.97 0.95 -20.65
CA LEU A 71 3.84 0.77 -19.49
C LEU A 71 4.25 2.13 -18.93
N VAL A 72 3.62 2.54 -17.82
CA VAL A 72 3.95 3.79 -17.14
C VAL A 72 5.25 3.60 -16.34
N ARG A 73 6.26 4.43 -16.63
CA ARG A 73 7.60 4.41 -16.01
C ARG A 73 7.99 5.76 -15.40
N GLU A 74 7.06 6.70 -15.33
CA GLU A 74 7.25 8.12 -15.02
C GLU A 74 6.67 8.49 -13.66
N GLY A 75 7.09 9.64 -13.11
CA GLY A 75 6.61 10.15 -11.85
C GLY A 75 6.83 9.14 -10.70
N PRO A 76 5.79 8.77 -9.94
CA PRO A 76 5.92 7.83 -8.82
C PRO A 76 6.38 6.43 -9.26
N TYR A 77 6.15 6.04 -10.52
CA TYR A 77 6.56 4.75 -11.08
C TYR A 77 8.03 4.72 -11.52
N SER A 78 8.69 5.86 -11.64
CA SER A 78 10.14 5.90 -11.88
C SER A 78 10.95 5.56 -10.62
N VAL A 79 10.45 5.89 -9.44
CA VAL A 79 11.13 5.69 -8.16
C VAL A 79 10.82 4.35 -7.49
N CYS A 80 9.69 3.74 -7.84
CA CYS A 80 9.22 2.47 -7.28
C CYS A 80 8.26 1.80 -8.25
N ARG A 81 8.40 0.48 -8.48
CA ARG A 81 7.50 -0.26 -9.39
C ARG A 81 6.07 -0.40 -8.86
N ASN A 82 5.92 -0.39 -7.56
CA ASN A 82 4.64 -0.60 -6.89
C ASN A 82 4.27 0.53 -5.92
N PRO A 83 4.27 1.81 -6.38
CA PRO A 83 4.10 2.95 -5.48
C PRO A 83 2.70 2.99 -4.84
N LEU A 84 1.65 2.55 -5.55
CA LEU A 84 0.30 2.41 -4.98
C LEU A 84 0.27 1.48 -3.76
N TYR A 85 1.04 0.39 -3.80
CA TYR A 85 1.12 -0.54 -2.66
C TYR A 85 1.99 0.00 -1.54
N PHE A 86 3.04 0.77 -1.86
CA PHE A 86 3.84 1.47 -0.87
C PHE A 86 2.97 2.46 -0.06
N PHE A 87 2.19 3.31 -0.73
CA PHE A 87 1.28 4.22 -0.05
C PHE A 87 0.14 3.48 0.68
N SER A 88 -0.31 2.34 0.18
CA SER A 88 -1.28 1.49 0.91
C SER A 88 -0.69 0.95 2.21
N PHE A 89 0.59 0.58 2.22
CA PHE A 89 1.30 0.16 3.43
C PHE A 89 1.36 1.29 4.46
N LEU A 90 1.72 2.51 4.03
CA LEU A 90 1.71 3.69 4.90
C LEU A 90 0.32 3.94 5.49
N GLY A 91 -0.73 3.81 4.67
CA GLY A 91 -2.11 3.94 5.14
C GLY A 91 -2.50 2.87 6.16
N CYS A 92 -2.13 1.61 5.92
CA CYS A 92 -2.32 0.52 6.88
C CYS A 92 -1.61 0.78 8.21
N ALA A 93 -0.36 1.22 8.15
CA ALA A 93 0.42 1.58 9.35
C ALA A 93 -0.24 2.75 10.10
N GLY A 94 -0.67 3.79 9.37
CA GLY A 94 -1.38 4.93 9.93
C GLY A 94 -2.68 4.56 10.62
N VAL A 95 -3.53 3.76 9.97
CA VAL A 95 -4.76 3.24 10.58
C VAL A 95 -4.42 2.42 11.83
N GLY A 96 -3.39 1.57 11.78
CA GLY A 96 -2.91 0.81 12.94
C GLY A 96 -2.57 1.71 14.13
N LEU A 97 -1.83 2.80 13.90
CA LEU A 97 -1.50 3.77 14.95
C LEU A 97 -2.74 4.48 15.52
N CYS A 98 -3.73 4.79 14.68
CA CYS A 98 -4.98 5.41 15.10
C CYS A 98 -5.86 4.49 15.98
N THR A 99 -5.62 3.17 15.98
CA THR A 99 -6.39 2.24 16.83
C THR A 99 -5.99 2.29 18.30
N GLU A 100 -4.86 2.93 18.64
CA GLU A 100 -4.29 2.97 19.99
C GLU A 100 -4.03 1.57 20.59
N SER A 101 -4.01 0.55 19.74
CA SER A 101 -3.77 -0.85 20.05
C SER A 101 -2.62 -1.43 19.27
N LEU A 102 -1.52 -1.74 19.96
CA LEU A 102 -0.33 -2.33 19.34
C LEU A 102 -0.63 -3.69 18.69
N SER A 103 -1.54 -4.47 19.27
CA SER A 103 -1.94 -5.76 18.70
C SER A 103 -2.69 -5.62 17.38
N LEU A 104 -3.60 -4.65 17.27
CA LEU A 104 -4.31 -4.36 16.01
C LEU A 104 -3.36 -3.77 14.96
N ALA A 105 -2.47 -2.88 15.35
CA ALA A 105 -1.45 -2.34 14.45
C ALA A 105 -0.55 -3.45 13.89
N ALA A 106 -0.04 -4.33 14.77
CA ALA A 106 0.77 -5.48 14.37
C ALA A 106 0.01 -6.43 13.43
N MET A 107 -1.27 -6.72 13.72
CA MET A 107 -2.10 -7.56 12.88
C MET A 107 -2.29 -6.98 11.47
N LEU A 108 -2.53 -5.67 11.35
CA LEU A 108 -2.66 -4.99 10.05
C LEU A 108 -1.36 -5.06 9.26
N ILE A 109 -0.23 -4.76 9.89
CA ILE A 109 1.10 -4.77 9.24
C ILE A 109 1.45 -6.19 8.80
N MET A 110 1.25 -7.20 9.66
CA MET A 110 1.49 -8.59 9.31
C MET A 110 0.55 -9.08 8.19
N GLY A 111 -0.73 -8.74 8.25
CA GLY A 111 -1.69 -9.06 7.20
C GLY A 111 -1.25 -8.46 5.85
N PHE A 112 -0.81 -7.21 5.86
CA PHE A 112 -0.24 -6.57 4.68
C PHE A 112 1.00 -7.31 4.17
N ALA A 113 1.96 -7.59 5.05
CA ALA A 113 3.22 -8.24 4.70
C ALA A 113 3.03 -9.66 4.10
N VAL A 114 1.97 -10.36 4.49
CA VAL A 114 1.66 -11.71 3.95
C VAL A 114 0.91 -11.62 2.62
N ILE A 115 -0.08 -10.75 2.52
CA ILE A 115 -1.01 -10.72 1.37
C ILE A 115 -0.41 -9.97 0.17
N TYR A 116 0.19 -8.81 0.40
CA TYR A 116 0.62 -7.93 -0.69
C TYR A 116 1.77 -8.46 -1.54
N PRO A 117 2.78 -9.16 -1.01
CA PRO A 117 3.81 -9.76 -1.86
C PRO A 117 3.25 -10.75 -2.89
N VAL A 118 2.17 -11.46 -2.54
CA VAL A 118 1.49 -12.40 -3.46
C VAL A 118 0.77 -11.62 -4.57
N ILE A 119 0.08 -10.54 -4.20
CA ILE A 119 -0.63 -9.67 -5.16
C ILE A 119 0.37 -9.00 -6.11
N ILE A 120 1.43 -8.39 -5.57
CA ILE A 120 2.47 -7.71 -6.35
C ILE A 120 3.11 -8.68 -7.35
N ARG A 121 3.50 -9.89 -6.92
CA ARG A 121 4.06 -10.90 -7.82
C ARG A 121 3.10 -11.28 -8.93
N SER A 122 1.82 -11.41 -8.63
CA SER A 122 0.78 -11.73 -9.63
C SER A 122 0.63 -10.62 -10.67
N GLU A 123 0.68 -9.35 -10.23
CA GLU A 123 0.62 -8.19 -11.13
C GLU A 123 1.89 -8.03 -11.96
N GLU A 124 3.07 -8.18 -11.36
CA GLU A 124 4.35 -8.17 -12.09
C GLU A 124 4.38 -9.25 -13.18
N GLN A 125 3.89 -10.47 -12.89
CA GLN A 125 3.79 -11.54 -13.89
C GLN A 125 2.82 -11.20 -15.02
N LYS A 126 1.70 -10.53 -14.71
CA LYS A 126 0.76 -10.04 -15.73
C LYS A 126 1.42 -9.02 -16.63
N LEU A 127 2.09 -8.03 -16.05
CA LEU A 127 2.78 -6.95 -16.80
C LEU A 127 3.92 -7.52 -17.67
N LEU A 128 4.67 -8.50 -17.15
CA LEU A 128 5.72 -9.18 -17.91
C LEU A 128 5.15 -9.88 -19.15
N ARG A 129 3.98 -10.51 -19.05
CA ARG A 129 3.31 -11.14 -20.21
C ARG A 129 2.78 -10.12 -21.22
N LEU A 130 2.36 -8.94 -20.75
CA LEU A 130 1.79 -7.89 -21.61
C LEU A 130 2.87 -7.12 -22.35
N PHE A 131 3.95 -6.75 -21.68
CA PHE A 131 4.95 -5.84 -22.19
C PHE A 131 6.30 -6.49 -22.55
N GLY A 132 6.58 -7.72 -22.08
CA GLY A 132 7.81 -8.45 -22.42
C GLY A 132 9.09 -7.71 -22.04
N LYS A 133 10.04 -7.61 -22.99
CA LYS A 133 11.37 -6.99 -22.80
C LYS A 133 11.36 -5.59 -22.16
N PRO A 134 10.51 -4.63 -22.60
CA PRO A 134 10.43 -3.32 -21.93
C PRO A 134 10.13 -3.40 -20.44
N TYR A 135 9.37 -4.40 -20.00
CA TYR A 135 9.10 -4.60 -18.59
C TYR A 135 10.26 -5.29 -17.85
N GLU A 136 10.99 -6.19 -18.52
CA GLU A 136 12.21 -6.81 -17.96
C GLU A 136 13.29 -5.76 -17.64
N GLU A 137 13.53 -4.80 -18.55
CA GLU A 137 14.42 -3.67 -18.32
C GLU A 137 13.95 -2.84 -17.13
N TYR A 138 12.66 -2.53 -17.07
CA TYR A 138 12.08 -1.80 -15.93
C TYR A 138 12.22 -2.55 -14.59
N LEU A 139 12.16 -3.89 -14.61
CA LEU A 139 12.43 -4.73 -13.42
C LEU A 139 13.87 -4.62 -12.92
N ALA A 140 14.84 -4.42 -13.84
CA ALA A 140 16.25 -4.29 -13.49
C ALA A 140 16.58 -2.91 -12.91
N ASP A 141 15.97 -1.85 -13.46
CA ASP A 141 16.34 -0.47 -13.16
C ASP A 141 15.62 0.11 -11.92
N VAL A 142 14.37 -0.31 -11.66
CA VAL A 142 13.53 0.33 -10.65
C VAL A 142 13.25 -0.63 -9.48
N PRO A 143 13.43 -0.20 -8.22
CA PRO A 143 13.18 -1.03 -7.05
C PRO A 143 11.70 -1.44 -6.91
N ARG A 144 11.47 -2.64 -6.34
CA ARG A 144 10.13 -3.22 -6.25
C ARG A 144 9.17 -2.43 -5.36
N PHE A 145 9.63 -2.02 -4.16
CA PHE A 145 8.73 -1.52 -3.12
C PHE A 145 9.22 -0.27 -2.41
N ILE A 146 10.49 -0.20 -2.01
CA ILE A 146 11.05 0.98 -1.34
C ILE A 146 11.43 2.00 -2.41
N PRO A 147 10.85 3.24 -2.38
CA PRO A 147 11.15 4.25 -3.39
C PRO A 147 12.61 4.73 -3.33
N ASP A 148 13.26 4.76 -4.46
CA ASP A 148 14.55 5.42 -4.64
C ASP A 148 14.35 6.77 -5.34
N ARG A 149 14.48 7.85 -4.59
CA ARG A 149 14.25 9.22 -5.09
C ARG A 149 15.27 9.66 -6.15
N SER A 150 16.43 9.03 -6.21
CA SER A 150 17.46 9.35 -7.22
C SER A 150 17.02 9.01 -8.63
N LEU A 151 16.06 8.10 -8.78
CA LEU A 151 15.50 7.64 -10.05
C LEU A 151 14.31 8.49 -10.53
N TYR A 152 13.94 9.55 -9.80
CA TYR A 152 12.77 10.34 -10.18
C TYR A 152 12.93 10.95 -11.58
N TYR A 153 12.01 10.60 -12.44
CA TYR A 153 11.94 11.09 -13.81
C TYR A 153 10.52 11.53 -14.15
N GLU A 154 10.41 12.73 -14.70
CA GLU A 154 9.17 13.28 -15.22
C GLU A 154 9.40 13.61 -16.70
N PRO A 155 8.51 13.17 -17.63
CA PRO A 155 8.67 13.49 -19.02
C PRO A 155 8.60 15.02 -19.18
N LYS A 156 9.52 15.57 -19.96
CA LYS A 156 9.41 16.95 -20.41
C LYS A 156 8.30 16.97 -21.47
N GLU A 157 7.28 17.80 -21.27
CA GLU A 157 6.28 18.13 -22.27
C GLU A 157 6.94 18.57 -23.60
#